data_4747eb53a56da650048b25ed21d53d51
#
_entry.id   4747eb53a56da650048b25ed21d53d51
#
_cell.length_a   1.000
_cell.length_b   1.000
_cell.length_c   1.000
_cell.angle_alpha   90.00
_cell.angle_beta   90.00
_cell.angle_gamma   90.00
#
_symmetry.space_group_name_H-M   'P 1'
#
loop_
_entity.id
_entity.type
_entity.pdbx_description
1 polymer ?
#
loop_
_entity_poly.entity_id
_entity_poly.type
_entity_poly.pdbx_seq_one_letter_code
_entity_poly.pdbx_strand_id
1 'polypeptide(L)'
;MTEMLRNMLKTALLEIKDDYDFILIDCAPSLGLITLNALTAADSLIIPIQCEYYALEGLGKLLTTIKSIQNLHNPELDIEGMLLTMFDARLRLSNQVVSEVKKHFHNMVFKTIIQRNTRLGEAPSHGESIIAYDATSKGAVNYINLAHEIIKKNSDG
;
A
#
# COMPACT_ATOMS: atom_id res chain seq x y z
N MET A 1 20.41 -13.98 -12.34
CA MET A 1 18.94 -14.03 -12.57
C MET A 1 18.69 -13.22 -13.83
N THR A 2 18.17 -13.83 -14.88
CA THR A 2 18.02 -13.20 -16.21
C THR A 2 17.02 -12.05 -16.16
N GLU A 3 17.28 -10.98 -16.90
CA GLU A 3 16.40 -9.80 -17.03
C GLU A 3 14.96 -10.18 -17.44
N MET A 4 14.83 -11.20 -18.28
CA MET A 4 13.55 -11.78 -18.67
C MET A 4 12.68 -12.22 -17.46
N LEU A 5 13.26 -12.88 -16.46
CA LEU A 5 12.52 -13.35 -15.28
C LEU A 5 12.01 -12.20 -14.39
N ARG A 6 12.62 -11.03 -14.45
CA ARG A 6 12.22 -9.85 -13.66
C ARG A 6 11.10 -9.05 -14.30
N ASN A 7 10.97 -9.14 -15.63
CA ASN A 7 10.02 -8.37 -16.41
C ASN A 7 8.77 -9.16 -16.82
N MET A 8 8.63 -10.40 -16.35
CA MET A 8 7.51 -11.27 -16.74
C MET A 8 6.15 -10.64 -16.44
N LEU A 9 5.97 -10.12 -15.22
CA LEU A 9 4.70 -9.48 -14.85
C LEU A 9 4.46 -8.20 -15.66
N LYS A 10 5.47 -7.35 -15.82
CA LYS A 10 5.37 -6.13 -16.63
C LYS A 10 4.92 -6.44 -18.04
N THR A 11 5.51 -7.47 -18.65
CA THR A 11 5.14 -7.90 -20.01
C THR A 11 3.70 -8.42 -20.07
N ALA A 12 3.29 -9.25 -19.10
CA ALA A 12 1.93 -9.78 -19.05
C ALA A 12 0.87 -8.68 -18.86
N LEU A 13 1.18 -7.65 -18.07
CA LEU A 13 0.26 -6.53 -17.84
C LEU A 13 0.07 -5.64 -19.06
N LEU A 14 1.01 -5.61 -20.01
CA LEU A 14 0.86 -4.81 -21.24
C LEU A 14 -0.36 -5.20 -22.06
N GLU A 15 -0.80 -6.47 -21.97
CA GLU A 15 -1.95 -6.98 -22.76
C GLU A 15 -3.30 -6.46 -22.22
N ILE A 16 -3.36 -6.04 -20.95
CA ILE A 16 -4.61 -5.62 -20.27
C ILE A 16 -4.55 -4.19 -19.75
N LYS A 17 -3.41 -3.52 -19.87
CA LYS A 17 -3.16 -2.20 -19.27
C LYS A 17 -4.21 -1.16 -19.68
N ASP A 18 -4.63 -1.18 -20.92
CA ASP A 18 -5.54 -0.18 -21.50
C ASP A 18 -7.02 -0.47 -21.16
N ASP A 19 -7.31 -1.63 -20.55
CA ASP A 19 -8.67 -2.02 -20.19
C ASP A 19 -9.07 -1.55 -18.77
N TYR A 20 -8.11 -1.03 -17.98
CA TYR A 20 -8.31 -0.67 -16.57
C TYR A 20 -7.71 0.68 -16.21
N ASP A 21 -8.42 1.47 -15.40
CA ASP A 21 -7.89 2.73 -14.84
C ASP A 21 -6.82 2.47 -13.76
N PHE A 22 -6.96 1.36 -13.02
CA PHE A 22 -6.03 0.96 -11.95
C PHE A 22 -5.81 -0.55 -11.97
N ILE A 23 -4.55 -0.96 -11.82
CA ILE A 23 -4.16 -2.37 -11.60
C ILE A 23 -3.47 -2.45 -10.24
N LEU A 24 -4.07 -3.16 -9.28
CA LEU A 24 -3.52 -3.34 -7.94
C LEU A 24 -2.79 -4.67 -7.86
N ILE A 25 -1.51 -4.64 -7.44
CA ILE A 25 -0.67 -5.82 -7.28
C ILE A 25 -0.45 -6.04 -5.77
N ASP A 26 -1.12 -7.05 -5.20
CA ASP A 26 -0.86 -7.47 -3.83
C ASP A 26 0.35 -8.41 -3.79
N CYS A 27 1.33 -8.09 -2.97
CA CYS A 27 2.54 -8.89 -2.85
C CYS A 27 3.00 -9.02 -1.39
N ALA A 28 3.60 -10.17 -1.08
CA ALA A 28 4.18 -10.42 0.25
C ALA A 28 5.36 -9.48 0.53
N PRO A 29 5.64 -9.13 1.79
CA PRO A 29 6.73 -8.24 2.17
C PRO A 29 8.13 -8.88 2.02
N SER A 30 8.22 -10.06 1.43
CA SER A 30 9.48 -10.75 1.16
C SER A 30 10.13 -10.22 -0.12
N LEU A 31 11.44 -10.06 -0.11
CA LEU A 31 12.23 -9.63 -1.28
C LEU A 31 12.51 -10.77 -2.27
N GLY A 32 11.53 -11.64 -2.47
CA GLY A 32 11.60 -12.73 -3.43
C GLY A 32 11.38 -12.26 -4.88
N LEU A 33 11.53 -13.18 -5.81
CA LEU A 33 11.35 -12.95 -7.24
C LEU A 33 9.97 -12.35 -7.59
N ILE A 34 8.91 -12.77 -6.89
CA ILE A 34 7.54 -12.29 -7.10
C ILE A 34 7.43 -10.80 -6.74
N THR A 35 7.94 -10.42 -5.58
CA THR A 35 7.94 -9.01 -5.14
C THR A 35 8.80 -8.13 -6.06
N LEU A 36 9.95 -8.64 -6.50
CA LEU A 36 10.79 -7.94 -7.46
C LEU A 36 10.06 -7.72 -8.80
N ASN A 37 9.34 -8.73 -9.31
CA ASN A 37 8.51 -8.58 -10.51
C ASN A 37 7.40 -7.54 -10.30
N ALA A 38 6.71 -7.57 -9.15
CA ALA A 38 5.67 -6.60 -8.82
C ALA A 38 6.22 -5.17 -8.82
N LEU A 39 7.33 -4.91 -8.13
CA LEU A 39 7.94 -3.58 -8.03
C LEU A 39 8.59 -3.11 -9.35
N THR A 40 9.02 -4.05 -10.20
CA THR A 40 9.53 -3.72 -11.54
C THR A 40 8.39 -3.36 -12.51
N ALA A 41 7.19 -3.93 -12.31
CA ALA A 41 6.03 -3.69 -13.15
C ALA A 41 5.20 -2.46 -12.72
N ALA A 42 5.27 -2.10 -11.44
CA ALA A 42 4.45 -1.04 -10.86
C ALA A 42 4.94 0.36 -11.27
N ASP A 43 3.99 1.29 -11.42
CA ASP A 43 4.26 2.72 -11.60
C ASP A 43 4.46 3.40 -10.23
N SER A 44 3.69 2.99 -9.22
CA SER A 44 3.80 3.51 -7.87
C SER A 44 3.54 2.45 -6.80
N LEU A 45 3.87 2.78 -5.56
CA LEU A 45 3.81 1.87 -4.41
C LEU A 45 3.04 2.48 -3.25
N ILE A 46 2.03 1.79 -2.77
CA ILE A 46 1.38 2.09 -1.48
C ILE A 46 2.08 1.29 -0.39
N ILE A 47 2.53 1.97 0.68
CA ILE A 47 3.22 1.38 1.81
C ILE A 47 2.27 1.33 3.02
N PRO A 48 1.67 0.18 3.35
CA PRO A 48 0.88 0.05 4.57
C PRO A 48 1.79 0.00 5.80
N ILE A 49 1.48 0.84 6.79
CA ILE A 49 2.21 0.94 8.06
C ILE A 49 1.23 0.66 9.20
N GLN A 50 1.42 -0.45 9.89
CA GLN A 50 0.65 -0.74 11.09
C GLN A 50 1.04 0.22 12.20
N CYS A 51 0.05 0.79 12.93
CA CYS A 51 0.30 1.70 14.04
C CYS A 51 0.73 0.95 15.31
N GLU A 52 1.82 0.16 15.21
CA GLU A 52 2.39 -0.70 16.25
C GLU A 52 3.90 -0.45 16.44
N TYR A 53 4.50 -1.02 17.50
CA TYR A 53 5.85 -0.70 17.97
C TYR A 53 6.96 -0.81 16.90
N TYR A 54 6.96 -1.88 16.10
CA TYR A 54 8.03 -2.12 15.12
C TYR A 54 7.86 -1.41 13.78
N ALA A 55 6.81 -0.60 13.62
CA ALA A 55 6.47 0.03 12.35
C ALA A 55 7.61 0.90 11.78
N LEU A 56 8.22 1.72 12.62
CA LEU A 56 9.28 2.67 12.19
C LEU A 56 10.59 1.96 11.82
N GLU A 57 10.96 0.90 12.53
CA GLU A 57 12.16 0.12 12.21
C GLU A 57 12.02 -0.58 10.86
N GLY A 58 10.86 -1.21 10.63
CA GLY A 58 10.53 -1.87 9.36
C GLY A 58 10.51 -0.90 8.18
N LEU A 59 9.98 0.31 8.40
CA LEU A 59 9.87 1.34 7.38
C LEU A 59 11.24 1.77 6.84
N GLY A 60 12.22 1.98 7.70
CA GLY A 60 13.59 2.37 7.29
C GLY A 60 14.25 1.33 6.37
N LYS A 61 14.11 0.05 6.71
CA LYS A 61 14.62 -1.08 5.89
C LYS A 61 13.90 -1.15 4.54
N LEU A 62 12.57 -0.98 4.54
CA LEU A 62 11.76 -0.99 3.32
C LEU A 62 12.15 0.15 2.37
N LEU A 63 12.30 1.37 2.85
CA LEU A 63 12.71 2.52 2.03
C LEU A 63 14.09 2.32 1.41
N THR A 64 15.03 1.73 2.13
CA THR A 64 16.36 1.37 1.57
C THR A 64 16.21 0.37 0.43
N THR A 65 15.33 -0.61 0.59
CA THR A 65 15.04 -1.59 -0.46
C THR A 65 14.39 -0.97 -1.69
N ILE A 66 13.39 -0.11 -1.51
CA ILE A 66 12.72 0.62 -2.61
C ILE A 66 13.75 1.42 -3.39
N LYS A 67 14.63 2.14 -2.70
CA LYS A 67 15.74 2.88 -3.31
C LYS A 67 16.67 2.00 -4.16
N SER A 68 16.98 0.80 -3.67
CA SER A 68 17.77 -0.18 -4.43
C SER A 68 17.05 -0.63 -5.70
N ILE A 69 15.73 -0.86 -5.62
CA ILE A 69 14.92 -1.25 -6.79
C ILE A 69 14.82 -0.12 -7.80
N GLN A 70 14.59 1.11 -7.35
CA GLN A 70 14.61 2.30 -8.22
C GLN A 70 15.93 2.41 -8.99
N ASN A 71 17.06 2.23 -8.30
CA ASN A 71 18.38 2.34 -8.93
C ASN A 71 18.72 1.21 -9.90
N LEU A 72 18.23 0.00 -9.67
CA LEU A 72 18.69 -1.20 -10.38
C LEU A 72 17.68 -1.77 -11.38
N HIS A 73 16.38 -1.50 -11.18
CA HIS A 73 15.32 -2.24 -11.87
C HIS A 73 14.18 -1.38 -12.41
N ASN A 74 13.76 -0.34 -11.69
CA ASN A 74 12.64 0.50 -12.08
C ASN A 74 12.85 1.96 -11.60
N PRO A 75 13.59 2.77 -12.36
CA PRO A 75 13.85 4.17 -12.01
C PRO A 75 12.59 5.04 -11.89
N GLU A 76 11.51 4.64 -12.58
CA GLU A 76 10.22 5.36 -12.60
C GLU A 76 9.32 5.01 -11.41
N LEU A 77 9.66 3.98 -10.62
CA LEU A 77 8.86 3.59 -9.46
C LEU A 77 8.77 4.73 -8.45
N ASP A 78 7.55 5.22 -8.22
CA ASP A 78 7.31 6.26 -7.23
C ASP A 78 6.65 5.70 -5.96
N ILE A 79 6.57 6.51 -4.90
CA ILE A 79 5.80 6.19 -3.70
C ILE A 79 4.46 6.93 -3.78
N GLU A 80 3.39 6.18 -4.06
CA GLU A 80 2.02 6.70 -4.07
C GLU A 80 1.63 7.31 -2.72
N GLY A 81 1.98 6.60 -1.67
CA GLY A 81 1.79 7.10 -0.31
C GLY A 81 1.97 6.04 0.76
N MET A 82 2.11 6.51 2.00
CA MET A 82 2.17 5.70 3.20
C MET A 82 0.78 5.64 3.83
N LEU A 83 0.22 4.44 3.96
CA LEU A 83 -1.10 4.21 4.53
C LEU A 83 -0.99 3.73 5.98
N LEU A 84 -1.39 4.56 6.92
CA LEU A 84 -1.48 4.18 8.33
C LEU A 84 -2.65 3.23 8.53
N THR A 85 -2.38 2.04 9.09
CA THR A 85 -3.37 0.98 9.29
C THR A 85 -3.40 0.49 10.72
N MET A 86 -4.43 -0.30 11.07
CA MET A 86 -4.61 -0.87 12.41
C MET A 86 -4.61 0.18 13.53
N PHE A 87 -5.00 1.42 13.20
CA PHE A 87 -5.00 2.53 14.14
C PHE A 87 -6.09 2.35 15.21
N ASP A 88 -5.70 2.51 16.46
CA ASP A 88 -6.61 2.58 17.61
C ASP A 88 -6.34 3.88 18.39
N ALA A 89 -7.29 4.82 18.32
CA ALA A 89 -7.16 6.13 18.95
C ALA A 89 -7.02 6.07 20.50
N ARG A 90 -7.46 4.97 21.13
CA ARG A 90 -7.36 4.75 22.58
C ARG A 90 -5.93 4.42 23.00
N LEU A 91 -5.09 3.95 22.10
CA LEU A 91 -3.73 3.52 22.39
C LEU A 91 -2.75 4.67 22.19
N ARG A 92 -2.02 5.02 23.26
CA ARG A 92 -0.97 6.03 23.20
C ARG A 92 0.09 5.69 22.14
N LEU A 93 0.46 4.42 22.04
CA LEU A 93 1.44 3.95 21.06
C LEU A 93 0.99 4.21 19.62
N SER A 94 -0.27 3.90 19.26
CA SER A 94 -0.82 4.17 17.93
C SER A 94 -0.72 5.65 17.58
N ASN A 95 -1.08 6.53 18.53
CA ASN A 95 -0.98 7.99 18.33
C ASN A 95 0.47 8.45 18.16
N GLN A 96 1.43 7.86 18.91
CA GLN A 96 2.85 8.17 18.77
C GLN A 96 3.38 7.77 17.37
N VAL A 97 3.05 6.56 16.90
CA VAL A 97 3.46 6.10 15.56
C VAL A 97 2.92 7.04 14.47
N VAL A 98 1.63 7.41 14.55
CA VAL A 98 1.02 8.38 13.61
C VAL A 98 1.78 9.69 13.61
N SER A 99 2.10 10.22 14.80
CA SER A 99 2.83 11.49 14.94
C SER A 99 4.23 11.42 14.34
N GLU A 100 4.98 10.36 14.62
CA GLU A 100 6.35 10.18 14.11
C GLU A 100 6.37 9.97 12.59
N VAL A 101 5.48 9.14 12.05
CA VAL A 101 5.40 8.94 10.59
C VAL A 101 5.04 10.26 9.90
N LYS A 102 4.05 10.99 10.38
CA LYS A 102 3.66 12.28 9.81
C LYS A 102 4.76 13.34 9.92
N LYS A 103 5.53 13.34 11.01
CA LYS A 103 6.64 14.26 11.21
C LYS A 103 7.77 14.05 10.20
N HIS A 104 8.10 12.80 9.91
CA HIS A 104 9.21 12.46 9.01
C HIS A 104 8.80 12.37 7.53
N PHE A 105 7.53 12.07 7.24
CA PHE A 105 7.04 11.77 5.88
C PHE A 105 5.77 12.56 5.52
N HIS A 106 5.64 13.78 6.02
CA HIS A 106 4.43 14.60 5.98
C HIS A 106 3.69 14.59 4.63
N ASN A 107 4.40 14.78 3.53
CA ASN A 107 3.81 14.87 2.18
C ASN A 107 3.55 13.49 1.53
N MET A 108 4.00 12.42 2.16
CA MET A 108 3.89 11.05 1.63
C MET A 108 2.83 10.21 2.36
N VAL A 109 2.20 10.76 3.40
CA VAL A 109 1.21 10.03 4.21
C VAL A 109 -0.19 10.35 3.71
N PHE A 110 -0.98 9.32 3.41
CA PHE A 110 -2.40 9.51 3.10
C PHE A 110 -3.12 10.21 4.25
N LYS A 111 -4.10 11.05 3.91
CA LYS A 111 -4.97 11.69 4.91
C LYS A 111 -5.84 10.66 5.61
N THR A 112 -6.29 9.67 4.83
CA THR A 112 -7.07 8.54 5.29
C THR A 112 -6.23 7.61 6.16
N ILE A 113 -6.77 7.22 7.31
CA ILE A 113 -6.18 6.24 8.24
C ILE A 113 -7.15 5.07 8.39
N ILE A 114 -6.66 3.85 8.21
CA ILE A 114 -7.47 2.65 8.41
C ILE A 114 -7.48 2.27 9.89
N GLN A 115 -8.65 2.41 10.51
CA GLN A 115 -8.83 2.07 11.93
C GLN A 115 -8.89 0.55 12.12
N ARG A 116 -8.41 0.08 13.28
CA ARG A 116 -8.61 -1.30 13.70
C ARG A 116 -10.12 -1.58 13.78
N ASN A 117 -10.56 -2.61 13.03
CA ASN A 117 -11.98 -2.96 12.93
C ASN A 117 -12.12 -4.48 12.76
N THR A 118 -12.92 -5.12 13.61
CA THR A 118 -13.13 -6.58 13.58
C THR A 118 -13.80 -7.03 12.29
N ARG A 119 -14.69 -6.22 11.71
CA ARG A 119 -15.37 -6.52 10.44
C ARG A 119 -14.41 -6.70 9.28
N LEU A 120 -13.28 -5.96 9.26
CA LEU A 120 -12.21 -6.14 8.26
C LEU A 120 -11.54 -7.53 8.36
N GLY A 121 -11.48 -8.10 9.57
CA GLY A 121 -10.96 -9.45 9.77
C GLY A 121 -12.00 -10.54 9.48
N GLU A 122 -13.29 -10.24 9.64
CA GLU A 122 -14.39 -11.17 9.42
C GLU A 122 -14.75 -11.34 7.93
N ALA A 123 -14.83 -10.25 7.17
CA ALA A 123 -15.25 -10.24 5.76
C ALA A 123 -14.51 -11.28 4.88
N PRO A 124 -13.18 -11.46 4.97
CA PRO A 124 -12.48 -12.48 4.19
C PRO A 124 -12.91 -13.90 4.50
N SER A 125 -13.34 -14.20 5.74
CA SER A 125 -13.82 -15.53 6.11
C SER A 125 -15.15 -15.90 5.43
N HIS A 126 -15.86 -14.89 4.93
CA HIS A 126 -17.09 -15.03 4.15
C HIS A 126 -16.84 -14.92 2.63
N GLY A 127 -15.59 -14.71 2.21
CA GLY A 127 -15.25 -14.50 0.80
C GLY A 127 -15.79 -13.18 0.23
N GLU A 128 -16.07 -12.20 1.10
CA GLU A 128 -16.66 -10.92 0.72
C GLU A 128 -15.71 -9.76 0.94
N SER A 129 -15.87 -8.71 0.15
CA SER A 129 -15.23 -7.42 0.45
C SER A 129 -15.89 -6.79 1.67
N ILE A 130 -15.18 -5.92 2.40
CA ILE A 130 -15.76 -5.21 3.54
C ILE A 130 -16.98 -4.38 3.15
N ILE A 131 -17.04 -3.88 1.92
CA ILE A 131 -18.16 -3.08 1.40
C ILE A 131 -19.40 -3.96 1.20
N ALA A 132 -19.23 -5.19 0.71
CA ALA A 132 -20.32 -6.15 0.57
C ALA A 132 -20.76 -6.70 1.94
N TYR A 133 -19.81 -6.99 2.81
CA TYR A 133 -20.06 -7.59 4.12
C TYR A 133 -20.71 -6.62 5.12
N ASP A 134 -20.18 -5.39 5.24
CA ASP A 134 -20.71 -4.35 6.15
C ASP A 134 -20.30 -2.95 5.65
N ALA A 135 -21.06 -2.42 4.69
CA ALA A 135 -20.81 -1.11 4.08
C ALA A 135 -20.82 0.07 5.07
N THR A 136 -21.48 -0.10 6.23
CA THR A 136 -21.62 0.93 7.26
C THR A 136 -20.50 0.89 8.30
N SER A 137 -19.69 -0.15 8.30
CA SER A 137 -18.57 -0.30 9.23
C SER A 137 -17.52 0.81 9.04
N LYS A 138 -16.84 1.17 10.11
CA LYS A 138 -15.72 2.13 10.03
C LYS A 138 -14.65 1.66 9.04
N GLY A 139 -14.42 0.34 8.95
CA GLY A 139 -13.49 -0.25 7.98
C GLY A 139 -13.89 0.04 6.55
N ALA A 140 -15.17 -0.20 6.18
CA ALA A 140 -15.68 0.09 4.85
C ALA A 140 -15.56 1.57 4.49
N VAL A 141 -15.99 2.46 5.39
CA VAL A 141 -15.89 3.91 5.20
C VAL A 141 -14.44 4.36 5.01
N ASN A 142 -13.49 3.82 5.80
CA ASN A 142 -12.09 4.17 5.64
C ASN A 142 -11.56 3.73 4.26
N TYR A 143 -11.87 2.53 3.77
CA TYR A 143 -11.42 2.08 2.45
C TYR A 143 -12.07 2.84 1.30
N ILE A 144 -13.33 3.23 1.42
CA ILE A 144 -14.00 4.10 0.44
C ILE A 144 -13.30 5.48 0.38
N ASN A 145 -12.99 6.06 1.55
CA ASN A 145 -12.28 7.33 1.60
C ASN A 145 -10.87 7.23 1.00
N LEU A 146 -10.16 6.13 1.25
CA LEU A 146 -8.86 5.86 0.63
C LEU A 146 -8.97 5.78 -0.89
N ALA A 147 -9.96 5.05 -1.40
CA ALA A 147 -10.19 4.94 -2.84
C ALA A 147 -10.42 6.33 -3.48
N HIS A 148 -11.26 7.17 -2.88
CA HIS A 148 -11.48 8.53 -3.35
C HIS A 148 -10.19 9.38 -3.30
N GLU A 149 -9.37 9.23 -2.26
CA GLU A 149 -8.10 9.95 -2.13
C GLU A 149 -7.12 9.56 -3.23
N ILE A 150 -7.00 8.26 -3.54
CA ILE A 150 -6.14 7.74 -4.61
C ILE A 150 -6.64 8.21 -5.98
N ILE A 151 -7.94 8.05 -6.27
CA ILE A 151 -8.53 8.46 -7.55
C ILE A 151 -8.29 9.95 -7.77
N LYS A 152 -8.58 10.79 -6.77
CA LYS A 152 -8.37 12.23 -6.88
C LYS A 152 -6.91 12.57 -7.15
N LYS A 153 -5.99 11.97 -6.43
CA LYS A 153 -4.55 12.22 -6.60
C LYS A 153 -4.07 11.91 -8.02
N ASN A 154 -4.62 10.86 -8.63
CA ASN A 154 -4.23 10.41 -9.98
C ASN A 154 -5.07 11.05 -11.11
N SER A 155 -6.13 11.80 -10.79
CA SER A 155 -6.94 12.52 -11.77
C SER A 155 -6.48 13.97 -11.96
N ASP A 156 -5.76 14.54 -11.00
CA ASP A 156 -5.28 15.93 -11.00
C ASP A 156 -3.85 16.06 -11.60
N GLY A 157 -3.28 14.96 -12.21
CA GLY A 157 -1.92 14.86 -12.77
C GLY A 157 -1.85 14.91 -14.30
#